data_ffbb0a017f2ae457a24e3ea7510bc9f7
#
_entry.id   ffbb0a017f2ae457a24e3ea7510bc9f7
#
_cell.length_a   1.000
_cell.length_b   1.000
_cell.length_c   1.000
_cell.angle_alpha   90.00
_cell.angle_beta   90.00
_cell.angle_gamma   90.00
#
_symmetry.space_group_name_H-M   'P 1'
#
loop_
_entity.id
_entity.type
_entity.pdbx_description
1 polymer ?
#
loop_
_entity_poly.entity_id
_entity_poly.type
_entity_poly.pdbx_seq_one_letter_code
_entity_poly.pdbx_strand_id
1 'polypeptide(L)'
;ALQTLAVKMWTGKQVTTPYDSFNEQRNLLSEAPGVNQLGRIGKAPGLVYEQAAVTPNRTLPYREIGYNYLVSFDIKGADEAKGTELFRSPDAVFYLSDPISGMLGFARDGYLNTFNYRIMPGEHATVGISGDNRVTRLHINGKIVEELNIQKRFYNGGKDSMNYVRTLVFPLQETGNFKSQITNLKVYRQ
;
A
#
# COMPACT_ATOMS: atom_id res chain seq x y z
N ALA A 1 17.37 -1.65 -15.78
CA ALA A 1 17.48 -2.56 -16.94
C ALA A 1 16.72 -2.04 -18.17
N LEU A 2 15.40 -1.76 -18.09
CA LEU A 2 14.60 -1.30 -19.24
C LEU A 2 15.07 0.04 -19.80
N GLN A 3 15.41 1.01 -18.96
CA GLN A 3 15.90 2.32 -19.40
C GLN A 3 17.27 2.22 -20.10
N THR A 4 18.17 1.38 -19.60
CA THR A 4 19.45 1.11 -20.25
C THR A 4 19.25 0.45 -21.60
N LEU A 5 18.30 -0.48 -21.70
CA LEU A 5 17.95 -1.12 -22.96
C LEU A 5 17.35 -0.11 -23.94
N ALA A 6 16.45 0.76 -23.49
CA ALA A 6 15.84 1.80 -24.31
C ALA A 6 16.89 2.75 -24.90
N VAL A 7 17.86 3.21 -24.09
CA VAL A 7 18.96 4.06 -24.60
C VAL A 7 19.79 3.33 -25.63
N LYS A 8 20.14 2.06 -25.40
CA LYS A 8 20.89 1.24 -26.38
C LYS A 8 20.13 1.05 -27.70
N MET A 9 18.83 0.77 -27.61
CA MET A 9 17.99 0.56 -28.78
C MET A 9 17.83 1.85 -29.60
N TRP A 10 17.71 3.00 -28.91
CA TRP A 10 17.50 4.29 -29.57
C TRP A 10 18.78 4.83 -30.23
N THR A 11 19.90 4.71 -29.54
CA THR A 11 21.17 5.29 -30.05
C THR A 11 21.95 4.36 -30.99
N GLY A 12 21.67 3.05 -30.93
CA GLY A 12 22.43 2.04 -31.73
C GLY A 12 23.91 1.94 -31.34
N LYS A 13 24.35 2.70 -30.33
CA LYS A 13 25.75 2.73 -29.86
C LYS A 13 25.90 2.11 -28.47
N GLN A 14 27.10 1.61 -28.22
CA GLN A 14 27.42 1.17 -26.87
C GLN A 14 27.45 2.38 -25.93
N VAL A 15 26.65 2.33 -24.87
CA VAL A 15 26.68 3.37 -23.84
C VAL A 15 27.91 3.18 -23.00
N THR A 16 28.85 4.13 -23.10
CA THR A 16 30.12 4.13 -22.37
C THR A 16 30.08 5.02 -21.11
N THR A 17 28.91 5.62 -20.84
CA THR A 17 28.73 6.48 -19.66
C THR A 17 28.94 5.65 -18.38
N PRO A 18 29.78 6.11 -17.42
CA PRO A 18 29.92 5.46 -16.13
C PRO A 18 28.56 5.24 -15.45
N TYR A 19 28.43 4.14 -14.73
CA TYR A 19 27.16 3.75 -14.10
C TYR A 19 26.58 4.85 -13.20
N ASP A 20 27.41 5.52 -12.43
CA ASP A 20 26.97 6.58 -11.50
C ASP A 20 26.37 7.77 -12.25
N SER A 21 27.05 8.26 -13.29
CA SER A 21 26.54 9.35 -14.12
C SER A 21 25.26 8.95 -14.87
N PHE A 22 25.16 7.70 -15.33
CA PHE A 22 23.93 7.17 -15.91
C PHE A 22 22.81 7.10 -14.86
N ASN A 23 23.11 6.69 -13.65
CA ASN A 23 22.14 6.57 -12.57
C ASN A 23 21.62 7.94 -12.10
N GLU A 24 22.49 8.96 -12.04
CA GLU A 24 22.10 10.35 -11.79
C GLU A 24 21.16 10.87 -12.85
N GLN A 25 21.51 10.74 -14.13
CA GLN A 25 20.66 11.12 -15.25
C GLN A 25 19.32 10.37 -15.23
N ARG A 26 19.35 9.09 -14.96
CA ARG A 26 18.14 8.27 -14.82
C ARG A 26 17.23 8.79 -13.70
N ASN A 27 17.79 9.17 -12.56
CA ASN A 27 17.02 9.68 -11.43
C ASN A 27 16.39 11.05 -11.77
N LEU A 28 17.09 11.93 -12.47
CA LEU A 28 16.54 13.18 -12.97
C LEU A 28 15.42 12.95 -13.99
N LEU A 29 15.62 12.07 -14.96
CA LEU A 29 14.63 11.76 -16.00
C LEU A 29 13.44 10.96 -15.51
N SER A 30 13.58 10.19 -14.43
CA SER A 30 12.46 9.44 -13.85
C SER A 30 11.44 10.35 -13.18
N GLU A 31 11.75 11.62 -13.04
CA GLU A 31 10.89 12.68 -12.51
C GLU A 31 10.25 13.53 -13.61
N ALA A 32 9.93 12.92 -14.74
CA ALA A 32 9.33 13.63 -15.86
C ALA A 32 8.12 14.48 -15.42
N PRO A 33 8.06 15.76 -15.79
CA PRO A 33 6.96 16.64 -15.43
C PRO A 33 5.62 16.06 -15.90
N GLY A 34 4.63 16.06 -15.02
CA GLY A 34 3.25 15.64 -15.32
C GLY A 34 2.97 14.15 -15.21
N VAL A 35 3.96 13.29 -14.98
CA VAL A 35 3.72 11.87 -14.70
C VAL A 35 3.61 11.65 -13.21
N ASN A 36 2.36 11.52 -12.73
CA ASN A 36 2.04 11.07 -11.37
C ASN A 36 2.50 12.01 -10.24
N GLN A 37 2.27 13.31 -10.38
CA GLN A 37 2.65 14.31 -9.36
C GLN A 37 2.03 14.05 -7.98
N LEU A 38 0.85 13.43 -7.93
CA LEU A 38 0.15 13.08 -6.68
C LEU A 38 0.64 11.76 -6.05
N GLY A 39 1.55 11.03 -6.68
CA GLY A 39 1.87 9.67 -6.24
C GLY A 39 3.27 9.45 -5.70
N ARG A 40 4.15 10.44 -5.82
CA ARG A 40 5.56 10.22 -5.48
C ARG A 40 5.88 10.62 -4.06
N ILE A 41 5.82 9.65 -3.18
CA ILE A 41 6.46 9.73 -1.88
C ILE A 41 7.98 9.61 -2.08
N GLY A 42 8.75 10.47 -1.41
CA GLY A 42 10.22 10.46 -1.45
C GLY A 42 10.80 9.06 -1.20
N LYS A 43 11.94 8.76 -1.81
CA LYS A 43 12.60 7.44 -1.73
C LYS A 43 13.39 7.23 -0.44
N ALA A 44 13.75 8.31 0.27
CA ALA A 44 14.51 8.22 1.50
C ALA A 44 13.69 7.57 2.64
N PRO A 45 14.30 6.70 3.46
CA PRO A 45 13.64 6.19 4.66
C PRO A 45 13.24 7.32 5.62
N GLY A 46 12.16 7.11 6.35
CA GLY A 46 11.67 8.06 7.36
C GLY A 46 10.18 8.35 7.24
N LEU A 47 9.72 9.32 8.05
CA LEU A 47 8.35 9.81 8.03
C LEU A 47 8.13 10.62 6.75
N VAL A 48 7.16 10.22 5.94
CA VAL A 48 6.84 10.86 4.65
C VAL A 48 5.51 11.61 4.67
N TYR A 49 4.62 11.24 5.57
CA TYR A 49 3.35 11.91 5.76
C TYR A 49 2.81 11.68 7.17
N GLU A 50 2.17 12.71 7.74
CA GLU A 50 1.42 12.58 8.99
C GLU A 50 0.16 13.44 8.97
N GLN A 51 -0.86 12.99 9.69
CA GLN A 51 -2.10 13.71 9.85
C GLN A 51 -2.71 13.42 11.23
N ALA A 52 -3.00 14.45 12.00
CA ALA A 52 -3.48 14.32 13.38
C ALA A 52 -4.87 13.66 13.47
N ALA A 53 -5.77 13.98 12.55
CA ALA A 53 -7.10 13.39 12.48
C ALA A 53 -7.49 13.08 11.04
N VAL A 54 -7.94 11.85 10.79
CA VAL A 54 -8.40 11.41 9.46
C VAL A 54 -9.92 11.50 9.41
N THR A 55 -10.42 12.32 8.50
CA THR A 55 -11.86 12.51 8.30
C THR A 55 -12.36 11.71 7.11
N PRO A 56 -13.60 11.18 7.14
CA PRO A 56 -14.20 10.47 6.02
C PRO A 56 -14.36 11.33 4.76
N ASN A 57 -14.35 10.68 3.59
CA ASN A 57 -14.62 11.29 2.28
C ASN A 57 -13.70 12.48 1.96
N ARG A 58 -12.40 12.32 2.16
CA ARG A 58 -11.40 13.35 1.87
C ARG A 58 -10.34 12.85 0.91
N THR A 59 -9.88 13.74 0.05
CA THR A 59 -8.69 13.53 -0.77
C THR A 59 -7.44 13.73 0.08
N LEU A 60 -6.47 12.85 -0.07
CA LEU A 60 -5.16 12.91 0.56
C LEU A 60 -4.09 13.36 -0.46
N PRO A 61 -2.92 13.83 -0.01
CA PRO A 61 -1.92 14.43 -0.91
C PRO A 61 -1.15 13.40 -1.76
N TYR A 62 -1.28 12.11 -1.47
CA TYR A 62 -0.57 11.04 -2.17
C TYR A 62 -1.55 10.04 -2.77
N ARG A 63 -1.19 9.39 -3.87
CA ARG A 63 -1.97 8.31 -4.45
C ARG A 63 -1.82 7.03 -3.64
N GLU A 64 -0.57 6.69 -3.31
CA GLU A 64 -0.22 5.42 -2.68
C GLU A 64 1.21 5.44 -2.15
N ILE A 65 1.57 4.53 -1.25
CA ILE A 65 2.95 4.23 -0.89
C ILE A 65 3.32 2.81 -1.30
N GLY A 66 4.42 2.69 -2.09
CA GLY A 66 5.01 1.41 -2.47
C GLY A 66 5.96 0.86 -1.41
N TYR A 67 6.44 -0.35 -1.63
CA TYR A 67 7.35 -1.08 -0.71
C TYR A 67 8.71 -0.39 -0.55
N ASN A 68 9.37 -0.44 0.59
CA ASN A 68 8.93 -0.95 1.89
C ASN A 68 8.28 0.21 2.66
N TYR A 69 7.21 -0.09 3.37
CA TYR A 69 6.51 0.95 4.13
C TYR A 69 5.97 0.44 5.46
N LEU A 70 5.66 1.39 6.35
CA LEU A 70 4.79 1.21 7.51
C LEU A 70 3.79 2.37 7.53
N VAL A 71 2.50 2.04 7.50
CA VAL A 71 1.40 2.98 7.77
C VAL A 71 0.83 2.65 9.13
N SER A 72 0.71 3.62 10.02
CA SER A 72 0.12 3.43 11.35
C SER A 72 -0.87 4.52 11.67
N PHE A 73 -1.90 4.18 12.43
CA PHE A 73 -2.91 5.12 12.93
C PHE A 73 -3.55 4.58 14.21
N ASP A 74 -4.05 5.49 15.04
CA ASP A 74 -4.85 5.13 16.19
C ASP A 74 -6.33 5.08 15.78
N ILE A 75 -7.05 4.09 16.29
CA ILE A 75 -8.46 3.90 16.04
C ILE A 75 -9.25 3.75 17.35
N LYS A 76 -10.40 4.44 17.41
CA LYS A 76 -11.50 4.10 18.29
C LYS A 76 -12.61 3.53 17.42
N GLY A 77 -12.81 2.22 17.53
CA GLY A 77 -13.73 1.45 16.71
C GLY A 77 -15.17 1.88 16.85
N ALA A 78 -15.91 1.89 15.75
CA ALA A 78 -17.36 2.02 15.70
C ALA A 78 -17.97 0.76 15.08
N ASP A 79 -19.29 0.66 15.08
CA ASP A 79 -20.00 -0.41 14.37
C ASP A 79 -20.00 -0.10 12.86
N GLU A 80 -19.02 -0.67 12.19
CA GLU A 80 -18.82 -0.51 10.75
C GLU A 80 -19.60 -1.55 9.95
N ALA A 81 -20.27 -1.11 8.91
CA ALA A 81 -20.92 -2.01 7.97
C ALA A 81 -19.86 -2.79 7.16
N LYS A 82 -20.22 -3.99 6.69
CA LYS A 82 -19.37 -4.71 5.73
C LYS A 82 -19.16 -3.88 4.45
N GLY A 83 -17.94 -3.87 3.95
CA GLY A 83 -17.52 -3.06 2.83
C GLY A 83 -17.09 -1.65 3.20
N THR A 84 -16.93 -1.32 4.51
CA THR A 84 -16.43 -0.02 4.93
C THR A 84 -14.96 0.15 4.58
N GLU A 85 -14.71 1.06 3.63
CA GLU A 85 -13.37 1.45 3.21
C GLU A 85 -12.77 2.47 4.19
N LEU A 86 -11.46 2.33 4.49
CA LEU A 86 -10.71 3.35 5.20
C LEU A 86 -9.90 4.22 4.24
N PHE A 87 -9.12 3.57 3.36
CA PHE A 87 -8.32 4.24 2.34
C PHE A 87 -8.53 3.59 0.98
N ARG A 88 -8.48 4.40 -0.08
CA ARG A 88 -8.55 3.88 -1.45
C ARG A 88 -7.65 4.63 -2.41
N SER A 89 -7.29 3.94 -3.48
CA SER A 89 -6.68 4.44 -4.71
C SER A 89 -7.35 3.75 -5.92
N PRO A 90 -7.02 4.09 -7.16
CA PRO A 90 -7.58 3.37 -8.32
C PRO A 90 -7.25 1.87 -8.33
N ASP A 91 -6.15 1.47 -7.73
CA ASP A 91 -5.61 0.11 -7.84
C ASP A 91 -5.80 -0.73 -6.55
N ALA A 92 -6.11 -0.08 -5.42
CA ALA A 92 -6.23 -0.77 -4.13
C ALA A 92 -7.24 -0.09 -3.19
N VAL A 93 -7.81 -0.89 -2.30
CA VAL A 93 -8.67 -0.43 -1.20
C VAL A 93 -8.23 -1.13 0.07
N PHE A 94 -8.09 -0.36 1.15
CA PHE A 94 -7.92 -0.89 2.50
C PHE A 94 -9.22 -0.73 3.27
N TYR A 95 -9.76 -1.85 3.80
CA TYR A 95 -11.04 -1.92 4.49
C TYR A 95 -10.85 -1.95 6.00
N LEU A 96 -11.67 -1.18 6.72
CA LEU A 96 -11.92 -1.38 8.16
C LEU A 96 -12.81 -2.61 8.40
N SER A 97 -13.72 -2.88 7.44
CA SER A 97 -14.62 -4.01 7.47
C SER A 97 -14.78 -4.51 6.04
N ASP A 98 -14.14 -5.61 5.69
CA ASP A 98 -14.19 -6.14 4.32
C ASP A 98 -15.61 -6.56 3.92
N PRO A 99 -15.94 -6.60 2.63
CA PRO A 99 -17.30 -6.85 2.17
C PRO A 99 -17.81 -8.29 2.43
N ILE A 100 -16.92 -9.25 2.70
CA ILE A 100 -17.28 -10.65 2.88
C ILE A 100 -17.33 -11.02 4.37
N SER A 101 -16.22 -10.86 5.08
CA SER A 101 -16.10 -11.32 6.47
C SER A 101 -16.41 -10.22 7.50
N GLY A 102 -16.24 -8.95 7.13
CA GLY A 102 -16.32 -7.81 8.05
C GLY A 102 -15.08 -7.67 8.93
N MET A 103 -13.95 -8.24 8.55
CA MET A 103 -12.65 -8.10 9.19
C MET A 103 -11.81 -7.03 8.49
N LEU A 104 -10.67 -6.65 9.08
CA LEU A 104 -9.68 -5.82 8.39
C LEU A 104 -9.19 -6.55 7.14
N GLY A 105 -9.02 -5.81 6.05
CA GLY A 105 -8.58 -6.42 4.81
C GLY A 105 -8.22 -5.41 3.74
N PHE A 106 -7.81 -5.91 2.60
CA PHE A 106 -7.57 -5.07 1.43
C PHE A 106 -7.94 -5.79 0.13
N ALA A 107 -8.36 -5.02 -0.85
CA ALA A 107 -8.50 -5.49 -2.22
C ALA A 107 -7.44 -4.85 -3.09
N ARG A 108 -6.85 -5.65 -3.98
CA ARG A 108 -5.92 -5.22 -5.01
C ARG A 108 -6.07 -6.12 -6.24
N ASP A 109 -6.05 -5.51 -7.43
CA ASP A 109 -6.14 -6.25 -8.70
C ASP A 109 -7.34 -7.23 -8.75
N GLY A 110 -8.47 -6.87 -8.12
CA GLY A 110 -9.66 -7.71 -8.03
C GLY A 110 -9.60 -8.83 -6.99
N TYR A 111 -8.55 -8.93 -6.19
CA TYR A 111 -8.39 -9.95 -5.16
C TYR A 111 -8.54 -9.36 -3.75
N LEU A 112 -9.48 -9.90 -2.99
CA LEU A 112 -9.67 -9.60 -1.58
C LEU A 112 -8.69 -10.45 -0.74
N ASN A 113 -8.00 -9.79 0.18
CA ASN A 113 -7.12 -10.39 1.19
C ASN A 113 -7.58 -9.91 2.57
N THR A 114 -7.90 -10.82 3.45
CA THR A 114 -8.47 -10.54 4.76
C THR A 114 -7.50 -10.95 5.84
N PHE A 115 -7.33 -10.10 6.86
CA PHE A 115 -6.69 -10.44 8.11
C PHE A 115 -7.71 -11.07 9.05
N ASN A 116 -7.29 -12.00 9.88
CA ASN A 116 -8.16 -12.61 10.89
C ASN A 116 -8.25 -11.70 12.13
N TYR A 117 -8.61 -10.44 11.89
CA TYR A 117 -8.76 -9.43 12.93
C TYR A 117 -9.91 -8.48 12.60
N ARG A 118 -10.73 -8.21 13.60
CA ARG A 118 -11.83 -7.24 13.51
C ARG A 118 -11.65 -6.20 14.60
N ILE A 119 -11.79 -4.93 14.25
CA ILE A 119 -11.92 -3.84 15.22
C ILE A 119 -13.33 -3.87 15.79
N MET A 120 -13.43 -4.00 17.10
CA MET A 120 -14.73 -4.04 17.78
C MET A 120 -15.22 -2.61 18.09
N PRO A 121 -16.54 -2.39 18.14
CA PRO A 121 -17.09 -1.11 18.61
C PRO A 121 -16.57 -0.76 20.00
N GLY A 122 -16.04 0.47 20.15
CA GLY A 122 -15.43 0.95 21.40
C GLY A 122 -13.99 0.51 21.63
N GLU A 123 -13.42 -0.36 20.81
CA GLU A 123 -12.03 -0.77 20.92
C GLU A 123 -11.10 0.40 20.60
N HIS A 124 -10.06 0.55 21.43
CA HIS A 124 -8.97 1.49 21.21
C HIS A 124 -7.70 0.70 20.86
N ALA A 125 -7.15 0.95 19.69
CA ALA A 125 -5.94 0.28 19.22
C ALA A 125 -5.08 1.19 18.34
N THR A 126 -3.79 0.95 18.32
CA THR A 126 -2.90 1.42 17.26
C THR A 126 -2.78 0.33 16.21
N VAL A 127 -3.28 0.61 15.01
CA VAL A 127 -3.20 -0.28 13.85
C VAL A 127 -2.00 0.11 13.01
N GLY A 128 -1.19 -0.88 12.63
CA GLY A 128 -0.09 -0.70 11.71
C GLY A 128 -0.18 -1.69 10.54
N ILE A 129 0.10 -1.21 9.34
CA ILE A 129 0.21 -2.05 8.14
C ILE A 129 1.59 -1.83 7.56
N SER A 130 2.40 -2.88 7.54
CA SER A 130 3.68 -2.84 6.82
C SER A 130 3.67 -3.79 5.63
N GLY A 131 4.35 -3.39 4.58
CA GLY A 131 4.42 -4.17 3.36
C GLY A 131 5.81 -4.16 2.75
N ASP A 132 6.27 -5.35 2.37
CA ASP A 132 7.36 -5.52 1.44
C ASP A 132 6.84 -6.19 0.14
N ASN A 133 7.69 -6.47 -0.82
CA ASN A 133 7.28 -7.06 -2.09
C ASN A 133 6.87 -8.56 -2.00
N ARG A 134 6.78 -9.13 -0.80
CA ARG A 134 6.46 -10.55 -0.56
C ARG A 134 5.33 -10.75 0.43
N VAL A 135 5.19 -9.84 1.41
CA VAL A 135 4.29 -10.01 2.54
C VAL A 135 3.66 -8.68 2.96
N THR A 136 2.40 -8.74 3.42
CA THR A 136 1.74 -7.64 4.11
C THR A 136 1.46 -8.07 5.55
N ARG A 137 1.85 -7.24 6.53
CA ARG A 137 1.74 -7.52 7.96
C ARG A 137 0.76 -6.59 8.63
N LEU A 138 -0.07 -7.15 9.48
CA LEU A 138 -0.92 -6.41 10.40
C LEU A 138 -0.24 -6.31 11.76
N HIS A 139 -0.14 -5.09 12.26
CA HIS A 139 0.33 -4.80 13.61
C HIS A 139 -0.82 -4.23 14.43
N ILE A 140 -0.97 -4.72 15.66
CA ILE A 140 -1.91 -4.16 16.65
C ILE A 140 -1.11 -3.83 17.90
N ASN A 141 -1.18 -2.57 18.33
CA ASN A 141 -0.45 -2.04 19.48
C ASN A 141 1.06 -2.37 19.40
N GLY A 142 1.66 -2.19 18.21
CA GLY A 142 3.08 -2.41 17.95
C GLY A 142 3.52 -3.87 17.78
N LYS A 143 2.61 -4.85 17.90
CA LYS A 143 2.91 -6.27 17.72
C LYS A 143 2.37 -6.78 16.39
N ILE A 144 3.16 -7.55 15.65
CA ILE A 144 2.67 -8.28 14.47
C ILE A 144 1.69 -9.34 14.95
N VAL A 145 0.44 -9.24 14.50
CA VAL A 145 -0.62 -10.21 14.84
C VAL A 145 -0.90 -11.15 13.68
N GLU A 146 -0.59 -10.74 12.45
CA GLU A 146 -0.74 -11.60 11.28
C GLU A 146 0.16 -11.18 10.12
N GLU A 147 0.59 -12.17 9.33
CA GLU A 147 1.33 -12.00 8.09
C GLU A 147 0.62 -12.67 6.93
N LEU A 148 0.30 -11.91 5.90
CA LEU A 148 -0.25 -12.41 4.66
C LEU A 148 0.88 -12.71 3.67
N ASN A 149 1.35 -13.95 3.73
CA ASN A 149 2.42 -14.48 2.88
C ASN A 149 1.90 -14.97 1.53
N ILE A 150 2.80 -15.46 0.69
CA ILE A 150 2.48 -16.14 -0.57
C ILE A 150 1.51 -17.28 -0.31
N GLN A 151 0.42 -17.31 -1.07
CA GLN A 151 -0.58 -18.36 -1.05
C GLN A 151 -0.56 -19.14 -2.36
N LYS A 152 -0.51 -20.46 -2.26
CA LYS A 152 -0.72 -21.30 -3.43
C LYS A 152 -2.20 -21.38 -3.75
N ARG A 153 -2.58 -21.03 -4.98
CA ARG A 153 -3.95 -21.14 -5.48
C ARG A 153 -4.00 -22.19 -6.56
N PHE A 154 -5.06 -22.98 -6.52
CA PHE A 154 -5.33 -24.03 -7.51
C PHE A 154 -6.44 -23.56 -8.45
N TYR A 155 -6.31 -23.90 -9.72
CA TYR A 155 -7.31 -23.63 -10.75
C TYR A 155 -7.44 -24.83 -11.70
N ASN A 156 -8.30 -24.74 -12.70
CA ASN A 156 -8.56 -25.83 -13.64
C ASN A 156 -8.91 -27.17 -12.94
N GLY A 157 -9.85 -27.10 -11.97
CA GLY A 157 -10.26 -28.28 -11.20
C GLY A 157 -9.15 -28.88 -10.32
N GLY A 158 -8.18 -28.07 -9.87
CA GLY A 158 -7.06 -28.49 -9.03
C GLY A 158 -5.87 -29.06 -9.78
N LYS A 159 -5.91 -29.10 -11.11
CA LYS A 159 -4.82 -29.64 -11.95
C LYS A 159 -3.63 -28.70 -12.01
N ASP A 160 -3.89 -27.40 -12.00
CA ASP A 160 -2.87 -26.37 -12.10
C ASP A 160 -2.82 -25.54 -10.82
N SER A 161 -1.70 -24.91 -10.54
CA SER A 161 -1.53 -24.03 -9.40
C SER A 161 -0.62 -22.87 -9.72
N MET A 162 -0.83 -21.74 -9.05
CA MET A 162 0.04 -20.58 -9.08
C MET A 162 0.29 -20.04 -7.68
N ASN A 163 1.46 -19.45 -7.48
CA ASN A 163 1.75 -18.71 -6.27
C ASN A 163 1.14 -17.30 -6.38
N TYR A 164 0.26 -16.98 -5.47
CA TYR A 164 -0.36 -15.68 -5.36
C TYR A 164 0.29 -14.87 -4.22
N VAL A 165 0.84 -13.73 -4.57
CA VAL A 165 1.52 -12.82 -3.62
C VAL A 165 0.47 -11.88 -3.03
N ARG A 166 0.28 -11.95 -1.70
CA ARG A 166 -0.68 -11.13 -0.97
C ARG A 166 -0.02 -9.84 -0.47
N THR A 167 0.39 -8.99 -1.42
CA THR A 167 1.06 -7.72 -1.13
C THR A 167 0.15 -6.55 -1.43
N LEU A 168 0.32 -5.47 -0.68
CA LEU A 168 -0.41 -4.24 -0.81
C LEU A 168 0.54 -3.08 -1.09
N VAL A 169 0.35 -2.40 -2.22
CA VAL A 169 0.77 -1.01 -2.35
C VAL A 169 -0.29 -0.20 -1.62
N PHE A 170 0.07 0.45 -0.51
CA PHE A 170 -0.92 1.00 0.39
C PHE A 170 -1.60 2.24 -0.21
N PRO A 171 -2.94 2.23 -0.34
CA PRO A 171 -3.68 3.33 -0.95
C PRO A 171 -3.71 4.56 -0.02
N LEU A 172 -3.50 5.76 -0.60
CA LEU A 172 -3.46 7.02 0.13
C LEU A 172 -4.08 8.17 -0.69
N GLN A 173 -4.96 7.87 -1.66
CA GLN A 173 -5.54 8.93 -2.48
C GLN A 173 -6.78 9.54 -1.84
N GLU A 174 -7.62 8.69 -1.28
CA GLU A 174 -8.87 9.13 -0.66
C GLU A 174 -9.16 8.31 0.59
N THR A 175 -9.87 8.93 1.53
CA THR A 175 -10.49 8.24 2.65
C THR A 175 -11.91 7.82 2.29
N GLY A 176 -12.32 6.64 2.76
CA GLY A 176 -13.67 6.13 2.58
C GLY A 176 -14.69 6.78 3.52
N ASN A 177 -15.89 6.22 3.54
CA ASN A 177 -16.98 6.65 4.42
C ASN A 177 -17.06 5.70 5.64
N PHE A 178 -16.39 6.06 6.71
CA PHE A 178 -16.33 5.28 7.97
C PHE A 178 -16.86 6.10 9.15
N LYS A 179 -17.22 5.41 10.25
CA LYS A 179 -17.74 5.99 11.49
C LYS A 179 -16.71 6.02 12.62
N SER A 180 -15.72 5.13 12.57
CA SER A 180 -14.66 5.05 13.56
C SER A 180 -13.86 6.34 13.63
N GLN A 181 -13.37 6.68 14.82
CA GLN A 181 -12.48 7.81 14.99
C GLN A 181 -11.05 7.38 14.67
N ILE A 182 -10.43 8.01 13.68
CA ILE A 182 -9.06 7.71 13.24
C ILE A 182 -8.19 8.94 13.52
N THR A 183 -7.08 8.72 14.24
CA THR A 183 -6.13 9.77 14.60
C THR A 183 -4.69 9.31 14.41
N ASN A 184 -3.75 10.26 14.47
CA ASN A 184 -2.31 9.99 14.44
C ASN A 184 -1.86 9.14 13.25
N LEU A 185 -2.46 9.38 12.07
CA LEU A 185 -1.99 8.73 10.85
C LEU A 185 -0.53 9.11 10.59
N LYS A 186 0.32 8.11 10.44
CA LYS A 186 1.73 8.26 10.10
C LYS A 186 2.10 7.27 9.00
N VAL A 187 2.79 7.75 7.99
CA VAL A 187 3.26 6.97 6.86
C VAL A 187 4.77 7.05 6.81
N TYR A 188 5.41 5.91 6.94
CA TYR A 188 6.86 5.78 6.90
C TYR A 188 7.30 4.99 5.67
N ARG A 189 8.39 5.44 5.07
CA ARG A 189 9.20 4.60 4.19
C ARG A 189 10.28 3.90 5.02
N GLN A 190 10.44 2.62 4.83
CA GLN A 190 11.43 1.77 5.49
C GLN A 190 12.57 1.40 4.54
#